data_5741335e0fd2bbb2734911e75cd8a230
#
_entry.id   5741335e0fd2bbb2734911e75cd8a230
#
_cell.length_a   1.000
_cell.length_b   1.000
_cell.length_c   1.000
_cell.angle_alpha   90.00
_cell.angle_beta   90.00
_cell.angle_gamma   90.00
#
_symmetry.space_group_name_H-M   'P 1'
#
loop_
_entity.id
_entity.type
_entity.pdbx_description
1 polymer ?
#
loop_
_entity_poly.entity_id
_entity_poly.type
_entity_poly.pdbx_seq_one_letter_code
_entity_poly.pdbx_strand_id
1 'polypeptide(L)' 'MSEQAPIPFELKKLIDVAGDLELAVELRLHTIPMIGRLGSQEALVALLDIAGNQKATYRERDLALKTAREVLKVLASRRD' A
#
# COMPACT_ATOMS: atom_id res chain seq x y z
N MET A 1 15.03 -17.70 -11.79
CA MET A 1 14.57 -17.04 -11.84
C MET A 1 14.52 -16.26 -11.00
N SER A 2 14.45 -15.66 -10.99
CA SER A 2 14.50 -14.88 -10.27
C SER A 2 13.62 -14.60 -9.64
N GLU A 3 13.54 -14.70 -8.86
CA GLU A 3 12.75 -14.48 -8.17
C GLU A 3 12.69 -13.20 -7.73
N GLN A 4 13.45 -12.37 -7.98
CA GLN A 4 13.38 -11.11 -7.68
C GLN A 4 12.61 -10.49 -8.68
N ALA A 5 11.49 -10.80 -8.92
CA ALA A 5 10.63 -10.19 -9.86
C ALA A 5 10.50 -8.75 -9.59
N PRO A 6 10.38 -7.92 -10.55
CA PRO A 6 10.11 -6.51 -10.32
C PRO A 6 8.74 -6.34 -9.69
N ILE A 7 8.50 -5.19 -9.15
CA ILE A 7 7.20 -4.88 -8.56
C ILE A 7 6.15 -5.03 -9.65
N PRO A 8 5.09 -5.75 -9.40
CA PRO A 8 4.06 -5.95 -10.40
C PRO A 8 3.52 -4.63 -10.92
N PHE A 9 3.22 -4.61 -12.19
CA PHE A 9 2.73 -3.40 -12.85
C PHE A 9 1.52 -2.83 -12.13
N GLU A 10 0.56 -3.68 -11.76
CA GLU A 10 -0.61 -3.27 -11.06
C GLU A 10 -0.28 -2.59 -9.77
N LEU A 11 0.65 -3.14 -8.99
CA LEU A 11 1.03 -2.55 -7.71
C LEU A 11 1.67 -1.19 -7.93
N LYS A 12 2.54 -1.09 -8.92
CA LYS A 12 3.20 0.16 -9.20
C LYS A 12 2.19 1.24 -9.57
N LYS A 13 1.19 0.89 -10.36
CA LYS A 13 0.16 1.86 -10.73
C LYS A 13 -0.65 2.29 -9.53
N LEU A 14 -0.97 1.37 -8.64
CA LEU A 14 -1.74 1.70 -7.46
C LEU A 14 -0.93 2.61 -6.53
N ILE A 15 0.36 2.35 -6.41
CA ILE A 15 1.23 3.19 -5.60
C ILE A 15 1.29 4.60 -6.18
N ASP A 16 1.40 4.70 -7.50
CA ASP A 16 1.46 6.00 -8.14
C ASP A 16 0.19 6.80 -7.88
N VAL A 17 -0.97 6.16 -7.96
CA VAL A 17 -2.23 6.85 -7.70
C VAL A 17 -2.34 7.24 -6.23
N ALA A 18 -2.00 6.32 -5.34
CA ALA A 18 -2.11 6.59 -3.91
C ALA A 18 -1.22 7.74 -3.47
N GLY A 19 -0.10 7.93 -4.16
CA GLY A 19 0.84 8.98 -3.80
C GLY A 19 0.69 10.28 -4.57
N ASP A 20 -0.25 10.34 -5.51
CA ASP A 20 -0.40 11.51 -6.35
C ASP A 20 -1.28 12.55 -5.66
N LEU A 21 -0.65 13.54 -5.06
CA LEU A 21 -1.36 14.55 -4.31
C LEU A 21 -2.23 15.47 -5.16
N GLU A 22 -2.10 15.36 -6.48
CA GLU A 22 -2.95 16.14 -7.36
C GLU A 22 -4.26 15.45 -7.63
N LEU A 23 -4.41 14.19 -7.29
CA LEU A 23 -5.66 13.49 -7.45
C LEU A 23 -6.53 13.73 -6.23
N ALA A 24 -7.84 13.61 -6.44
CA ALA A 24 -8.77 13.77 -5.34
C ALA A 24 -8.49 12.75 -4.24
N VAL A 25 -8.68 13.14 -3.01
CA VAL A 25 -8.39 12.29 -1.88
C VAL A 25 -9.22 11.01 -1.92
N GLU A 26 -10.44 11.07 -2.44
CA GLU A 26 -11.27 9.88 -2.53
C GLU A 26 -10.65 8.82 -3.42
N LEU A 27 -10.01 9.23 -4.50
CA LEU A 27 -9.34 8.27 -5.35
C LEU A 27 -8.17 7.63 -4.63
N ARG A 28 -7.41 8.45 -3.93
CA ARG A 28 -6.27 7.92 -3.19
C ARG A 28 -6.73 6.96 -2.10
N LEU A 29 -7.81 7.31 -1.40
CA LEU A 29 -8.34 6.43 -0.37
C LEU A 29 -8.79 5.08 -0.94
N HIS A 30 -9.35 5.10 -2.15
CA HIS A 30 -9.81 3.90 -2.80
C HIS A 30 -8.67 2.94 -3.13
N THR A 31 -7.49 3.46 -3.44
CA THR A 31 -6.38 2.60 -3.83
C THR A 31 -5.71 1.92 -2.65
N ILE A 32 -5.83 2.48 -1.46
CA ILE A 32 -5.12 1.94 -0.30
C ILE A 32 -5.53 0.49 0.00
N PRO A 33 -6.82 0.17 0.10
CA PRO A 33 -7.17 -1.24 0.33
C PRO A 33 -6.78 -2.13 -0.84
N MET A 34 -6.76 -1.59 -2.05
CA MET A 34 -6.37 -2.39 -3.21
C MET A 34 -4.89 -2.78 -3.12
N ILE A 35 -4.06 -1.86 -2.66
CA ILE A 35 -2.65 -2.18 -2.41
C ILE A 35 -2.57 -3.30 -1.38
N GLY A 36 -3.38 -3.19 -0.35
CA GLY A 36 -3.39 -4.20 0.71
C GLY A 36 -3.76 -5.59 0.21
N ARG A 37 -4.66 -5.66 -0.76
CA ARG A 37 -5.07 -6.96 -1.27
C ARG A 37 -3.97 -7.68 -2.00
N LEU A 38 -2.99 -6.96 -2.51
CA LEU A 38 -1.87 -7.61 -3.16
C LEU A 38 -0.96 -8.31 -2.16
N GLY A 39 -0.93 -7.84 -0.94
CA GLY A 39 -0.36 -8.57 0.19
C GLY A 39 1.12 -8.92 0.13
N SER A 40 1.89 -8.21 -0.68
CA SER A 40 3.32 -8.48 -0.79
C SER A 40 4.10 -7.59 0.14
N GLN A 41 5.39 -7.86 0.29
CA GLN A 41 6.25 -6.99 1.08
C GLN A 41 6.33 -5.61 0.48
N GLU A 42 6.34 -5.51 -0.84
CA GLU A 42 6.36 -4.22 -1.51
C GLU A 42 5.10 -3.44 -1.22
N ALA A 43 3.96 -4.14 -1.16
CA ALA A 43 2.71 -3.49 -0.81
C ALA A 43 2.76 -2.97 0.62
N LEU A 44 3.33 -3.75 1.52
CA LEU A 44 3.47 -3.34 2.92
C LEU A 44 4.31 -2.07 3.03
N VAL A 45 5.45 -2.03 2.34
CA VAL A 45 6.31 -0.86 2.38
C VAL A 45 5.56 0.37 1.84
N ALA A 46 4.82 0.19 0.76
CA ALA A 46 4.06 1.30 0.17
C ALA A 46 3.02 1.84 1.16
N LEU A 47 2.34 0.94 1.86
CA LEU A 47 1.34 1.36 2.83
C LEU A 47 1.97 2.09 4.00
N LEU A 48 3.12 1.63 4.45
CA LEU A 48 3.82 2.30 5.54
C LEU A 48 4.32 3.67 5.11
N ASP A 49 4.73 3.81 3.85
CA ASP A 49 5.13 5.11 3.32
C ASP A 49 3.95 6.08 3.34
N ILE A 50 2.76 5.62 2.98
CA ILE A 50 1.58 6.48 3.03
C ILE A 50 1.28 6.86 4.48
N ALA A 51 1.35 5.89 5.38
CA ALA A 51 1.06 6.14 6.79
C ALA A 51 2.01 7.18 7.38
N GLY A 52 3.23 7.24 6.88
CA GLY A 52 4.21 8.20 7.37
C GLY A 52 4.28 9.50 6.59
N ASN A 53 3.47 9.64 5.54
CA ASN A 53 3.55 10.82 4.69
C ASN A 53 2.74 11.96 5.28
N GLN A 54 3.41 12.98 5.77
CA GLN A 54 2.74 14.08 6.39
C GLN A 54 1.91 14.92 5.43
N LYS A 55 2.10 14.75 4.14
CA LYS A 55 1.29 15.47 3.17
C LYS A 55 -0.01 14.74 2.88
N ALA A 56 -0.15 13.50 3.29
CA ALA A 56 -1.39 12.78 3.13
C ALA A 56 -2.36 13.19 4.23
N THR A 57 -3.65 13.04 3.98
CA THR A 57 -4.63 13.38 5.00
C THR A 57 -4.58 12.37 6.13
N TYR A 58 -5.12 12.76 7.27
CA TYR A 58 -5.18 11.87 8.42
C TYR A 58 -5.92 10.58 8.06
N ARG A 59 -7.01 10.69 7.29
CA ARG A 59 -7.78 9.53 6.89
C ARG A 59 -6.95 8.56 6.05
N GLU A 60 -6.16 9.10 5.14
CA GLU A 60 -5.30 8.26 4.32
C GLU A 60 -4.25 7.56 5.16
N ARG A 61 -3.64 8.31 6.05
CA ARG A 61 -2.60 7.76 6.91
C ARG A 61 -3.14 6.67 7.82
N ASP A 62 -4.30 6.92 8.41
CA ASP A 62 -4.93 5.97 9.29
C ASP A 62 -5.33 4.70 8.55
N LEU A 63 -5.93 4.86 7.38
CA LEU A 63 -6.36 3.71 6.58
C LEU A 63 -5.14 2.91 6.13
N ALA A 64 -4.06 3.59 5.73
CA ALA A 64 -2.85 2.90 5.31
C ALA A 64 -2.26 2.09 6.46
N LEU A 65 -2.27 2.64 7.66
CA LEU A 65 -1.73 1.93 8.80
C LEU A 65 -2.56 0.70 9.12
N LYS A 66 -3.88 0.83 9.11
CA LYS A 66 -4.75 -0.30 9.36
C LYS A 66 -4.58 -1.38 8.31
N THR A 67 -4.48 -0.96 7.05
CA THR A 67 -4.29 -1.90 5.96
C THR A 67 -2.93 -2.59 6.08
N ALA A 68 -1.90 -1.85 6.48
CA ALA A 68 -0.57 -2.42 6.66
C ALA A 68 -0.59 -3.51 7.73
N ARG A 69 -1.36 -3.29 8.79
CA ARG A 69 -1.46 -4.32 9.83
C ARG A 69 -2.06 -5.60 9.29
N GLU A 70 -3.06 -5.47 8.40
CA GLU A 70 -3.66 -6.66 7.81
C GLU A 70 -2.67 -7.39 6.92
N VAL A 71 -1.88 -6.65 6.17
CA VAL A 71 -0.86 -7.27 5.33
C VAL A 71 0.18 -7.98 6.19
N LEU A 72 0.56 -7.36 7.31
CA LEU A 72 1.50 -7.99 8.21
C LEU A 72 0.98 -9.32 8.74
N LYS A 73 -0.29 -9.38 9.06
CA LYS A 73 -0.88 -10.64 9.54
C LYS A 73 -0.80 -11.71 8.46
N VAL A 74 -1.10 -11.33 7.22
CA VAL A 74 -1.05 -12.29 6.14
C VAL A 74 0.37 -12.76 5.91
N LEU A 75 1.35 -11.85 5.88
CA LEU A 75 2.73 -12.23 5.67
C LEU A 75 3.25 -13.09 6.81
N ALA A 76 2.87 -12.76 8.03
CA ALA A 76 3.30 -13.54 9.17
C ALA A 76 2.72 -14.95 9.14
N SER A 77 1.48 -15.11 8.71
CA SER A 77 0.87 -16.42 8.69
C SER A 77 1.41 -17.29 7.56
N ARG A 78 2.07 -16.69 6.59
CA ARG A 78 2.65 -17.48 5.53
C ARG A 78 4.02 -18.00 5.89
N ARG A 79 4.59 -17.53 6.99
CA ARG A 79 5.84 -17.94 7.32
C ARG A 79 5.78 -19.25 7.88
N ASP A 80 6.07 -20.01 8.08
CA ASP A 80 5.94 -21.17 8.73
C ASP A 80 6.88 -21.90 8.47
#